data_78a3ed793c8ec08951904a04599ec1c0
#
_entry.id   78a3ed793c8ec08951904a04599ec1c0
#
_cell.length_a   1.000
_cell.length_b   1.000
_cell.length_c   1.000
_cell.angle_alpha   90.00
_cell.angle_beta   90.00
_cell.angle_gamma   90.00
#
_symmetry.space_group_name_H-M   'P 1'
#
loop_
_entity.id
_entity.type
_entity.pdbx_description
1 polymer ?
#
loop_
_entity_poly.entity_id
_entity_poly.type
_entity_poly.pdbx_seq_one_letter_code
_entity_poly.pdbx_strand_id
1 'polypeptide(L)'
;VRPSDFDFFPDGRLALLTFDGDVWIADDVTGRRKHITWQRFAGGLHEPMGIRIVDGQVVVFDRNGLVTLRDRDRNGEADFYANLCSLPAQTAETREFAMGFELKPGGGFFLSKGGQVHGPRGKLNGTILEVSADGKTMKVIATGLRQPFLGVDPISGTLTASDQQGHWVPST
;
A
#
# COMPACT_ATOMS: atom_id res chain seq x y z
N VAL A 1 -1.34 -2.33 18.57
CA VAL A 1 -1.72 -1.90 17.21
C VAL A 1 -0.64 -0.98 16.69
N ARG A 2 -0.08 -1.30 15.52
CA ARG A 2 0.94 -0.52 14.81
C ARG A 2 0.34 -0.01 13.49
N PRO A 3 -0.32 1.16 13.46
CA PRO A 3 -0.86 1.72 12.24
C PRO A 3 0.26 1.88 11.19
N SER A 4 -0.01 1.52 9.95
CA SER A 4 0.94 1.66 8.84
C SER A 4 0.47 2.62 7.76
N ASP A 5 -0.84 2.63 7.46
CA ASP A 5 -1.43 3.54 6.49
C ASP A 5 -2.95 3.64 6.70
N PHE A 6 -3.60 4.59 6.05
CA PHE A 6 -5.06 4.73 6.05
C PHE A 6 -5.56 5.39 4.77
N ASP A 7 -6.85 5.18 4.48
CA ASP A 7 -7.56 5.88 3.40
C ASP A 7 -9.05 6.01 3.74
N PHE A 8 -9.74 6.91 3.03
CA PHE A 8 -11.14 7.19 3.27
C PHE A 8 -12.03 6.64 2.16
N PHE A 9 -13.13 6.03 2.57
CA PHE A 9 -14.23 5.73 1.64
C PHE A 9 -14.94 7.03 1.24
N PRO A 10 -15.60 7.06 0.05
CA PRO A 10 -16.38 8.23 -0.38
C PRO A 10 -17.53 8.61 0.58
N ASP A 11 -17.98 7.66 1.41
CA ASP A 11 -19.03 7.88 2.41
C ASP A 11 -18.53 8.41 3.76
N GLY A 12 -17.21 8.67 3.89
CA GLY A 12 -16.57 9.22 5.07
C GLY A 12 -16.09 8.19 6.09
N ARG A 13 -16.26 6.89 5.83
CA ARG A 13 -15.62 5.86 6.65
C ARG A 13 -14.11 5.86 6.45
N LEU A 14 -13.37 5.52 7.49
CA LEU A 14 -11.92 5.36 7.46
C LEU A 14 -11.56 3.87 7.39
N ALA A 15 -10.68 3.49 6.47
CA ALA A 15 -9.96 2.23 6.50
C ALA A 15 -8.57 2.46 7.09
N LEU A 16 -8.25 1.78 8.18
CA LEU A 16 -6.96 1.82 8.88
C LEU A 16 -6.24 0.49 8.70
N LEU A 17 -5.05 0.54 8.14
CA LEU A 17 -4.16 -0.58 7.99
C LEU A 17 -3.19 -0.68 9.16
N THR A 18 -2.90 -1.89 9.60
CA THR A 18 -1.86 -2.15 10.62
C THR A 18 -0.72 -2.97 10.05
N PHE A 19 0.49 -2.70 10.48
CA PHE A 19 1.66 -3.50 10.12
C PHE A 19 1.54 -4.96 10.59
N ASP A 20 0.71 -5.20 11.60
CA ASP A 20 0.41 -6.53 12.14
C ASP A 20 -0.48 -7.37 11.20
N GLY A 21 -0.99 -6.77 10.11
CA GLY A 21 -1.73 -7.47 9.06
C GLY A 21 -3.25 -7.35 9.14
N ASP A 22 -3.77 -6.40 9.90
CA ASP A 22 -5.20 -6.17 10.03
C ASP A 22 -5.64 -4.91 9.29
N VAL A 23 -6.88 -4.94 8.77
CA VAL A 23 -7.61 -3.76 8.30
C VAL A 23 -8.80 -3.53 9.23
N TRP A 24 -8.92 -2.30 9.72
CA TRP A 24 -10.04 -1.85 10.56
C TRP A 24 -10.82 -0.78 9.82
N ILE A 25 -12.13 -0.84 9.89
CA ILE A 25 -13.02 0.20 9.36
C ILE A 25 -13.65 0.95 10.53
N ALA A 26 -13.56 2.27 10.50
CA ALA A 26 -14.23 3.16 11.43
C ALA A 26 -15.36 3.91 10.73
N ASP A 27 -16.52 3.94 11.37
CA ASP A 27 -17.66 4.72 10.90
C ASP A 27 -17.41 6.21 11.08
N ASP A 28 -17.62 6.99 10.00
CA ASP A 28 -17.76 8.44 9.98
C ASP A 28 -16.85 9.19 10.97
N VAL A 29 -15.55 9.06 10.75
CA VAL A 29 -14.54 9.78 11.55
C VAL A 29 -14.49 11.28 11.25
N THR A 30 -15.10 11.71 10.13
CA THR A 30 -15.19 13.12 9.70
C THR A 30 -16.47 13.80 10.19
N GLY A 31 -17.41 13.03 10.71
CA GLY A 31 -18.73 13.51 11.14
C GLY A 31 -18.76 14.08 12.56
N ARG A 32 -19.98 14.42 12.98
CA ARG A 32 -20.25 15.02 14.32
C ARG A 32 -20.57 13.97 15.40
N ARG A 33 -20.24 12.71 15.20
CA ARG A 33 -20.53 11.65 16.14
C ARG A 33 -19.66 11.76 17.38
N LYS A 34 -20.27 11.53 18.54
CA LYS A 34 -19.56 11.49 19.82
C LYS A 34 -18.82 10.16 20.04
N HIS A 35 -19.19 9.13 19.30
CA HIS A 35 -18.60 7.79 19.39
C HIS A 35 -18.32 7.25 18.00
N ILE A 36 -17.09 6.79 17.78
CA ILE A 36 -16.65 6.11 16.56
C ILE A 36 -16.67 4.61 16.84
N THR A 37 -17.31 3.86 15.95
CA THR A 37 -17.33 2.40 16.03
C THR A 37 -16.25 1.84 15.12
N TRP A 38 -15.45 0.91 15.61
CA TRP A 38 -14.43 0.21 14.87
C TRP A 38 -14.85 -1.23 14.63
N GLN A 39 -14.69 -1.70 13.41
CA GLN A 39 -14.89 -3.09 13.02
C GLN A 39 -13.62 -3.60 12.34
N ARG A 40 -13.17 -4.80 12.71
CA ARG A 40 -12.11 -5.48 11.98
C ARG A 40 -12.70 -5.98 10.66
N PHE A 41 -12.16 -5.49 9.55
CA PHE A 41 -12.62 -5.83 8.21
C PHE A 41 -11.84 -7.01 7.62
N ALA A 42 -10.53 -7.07 7.87
CA ALA A 42 -9.67 -8.13 7.33
C ALA A 42 -8.49 -8.39 8.26
N GLY A 43 -7.84 -9.55 8.10
CA GLY A 43 -6.63 -9.91 8.82
C GLY A 43 -5.78 -10.93 8.07
N GLY A 44 -4.56 -11.18 8.58
CA GLY A 44 -3.64 -12.16 8.00
C GLY A 44 -2.83 -11.65 6.80
N LEU A 45 -2.80 -10.34 6.57
CA LEU A 45 -1.90 -9.72 5.59
C LEU A 45 -0.45 -9.75 6.08
N HIS A 46 0.51 -9.75 5.16
CA HIS A 46 1.91 -9.91 5.50
C HIS A 46 2.66 -8.56 5.51
N GLU A 47 2.83 -7.97 6.69
CA GLU A 47 3.52 -6.69 6.91
C GLU A 47 3.11 -5.61 5.91
N PRO A 48 1.82 -5.31 5.81
CA PRO A 48 1.32 -4.35 4.84
C PRO A 48 1.64 -2.92 5.27
N MET A 49 1.97 -2.05 4.31
CA MET A 49 2.30 -0.66 4.57
C MET A 49 1.60 0.32 3.61
N GLY A 50 0.70 -0.16 2.76
CA GLY A 50 -0.06 0.70 1.86
C GLY A 50 -1.50 0.23 1.72
N ILE A 51 -2.47 1.16 1.81
CA ILE A 51 -3.90 0.91 1.60
C ILE A 51 -4.51 2.04 0.78
N ARG A 52 -5.34 1.69 -0.21
CA ARG A 52 -6.14 2.65 -0.98
C ARG A 52 -7.54 2.12 -1.22
N ILE A 53 -8.49 3.03 -1.27
CA ILE A 53 -9.87 2.72 -1.66
C ILE A 53 -10.01 2.96 -3.17
N VAL A 54 -10.24 1.89 -3.91
CA VAL A 54 -10.37 1.90 -5.38
C VAL A 54 -11.74 1.39 -5.75
N ASP A 55 -12.57 2.24 -6.37
CA ASP A 55 -13.96 1.91 -6.74
C ASP A 55 -14.76 1.33 -5.57
N GLY A 56 -14.56 1.89 -4.37
CA GLY A 56 -15.23 1.45 -3.13
C GLY A 56 -14.69 0.14 -2.54
N GLN A 57 -13.64 -0.45 -3.11
CA GLN A 57 -12.98 -1.65 -2.60
C GLN A 57 -11.68 -1.32 -1.90
N VAL A 58 -11.35 -2.07 -0.87
CA VAL A 58 -10.08 -1.96 -0.16
C VAL A 58 -9.00 -2.69 -0.95
N VAL A 59 -7.96 -1.97 -1.37
CA VAL A 59 -6.76 -2.53 -1.99
C VAL A 59 -5.58 -2.31 -1.05
N VAL A 60 -4.83 -3.37 -0.79
CA VAL A 60 -3.68 -3.34 0.12
C VAL A 60 -2.41 -3.74 -0.62
N PHE A 61 -1.33 -3.05 -0.31
CA PHE A 61 0.02 -3.41 -0.71
C PHE A 61 0.74 -4.05 0.48
N ASP A 62 1.00 -5.33 0.38
CA ASP A 62 1.75 -6.11 1.36
C ASP A 62 2.98 -6.78 0.72
N ARG A 63 3.67 -7.64 1.45
CA ARG A 63 4.83 -8.36 0.95
C ARG A 63 4.53 -9.31 -0.21
N ASN A 64 3.28 -9.71 -0.40
CA ASN A 64 2.86 -10.61 -1.49
C ASN A 64 2.48 -9.84 -2.77
N GLY A 65 2.39 -8.50 -2.67
CA GLY A 65 1.98 -7.63 -3.77
C GLY A 65 0.69 -6.86 -3.48
N LEU A 66 -0.11 -6.62 -4.50
CA LEU A 66 -1.40 -5.95 -4.37
C LEU A 66 -2.52 -6.98 -4.22
N VAL A 67 -3.32 -6.82 -3.19
CA VAL A 67 -4.50 -7.65 -2.92
C VAL A 67 -5.74 -6.77 -2.78
N THR A 68 -6.85 -7.18 -3.42
CA THR A 68 -8.17 -6.57 -3.23
C THR A 68 -8.95 -7.38 -2.21
N LEU A 69 -9.43 -6.72 -1.16
CA LEU A 69 -10.22 -7.34 -0.09
C LEU A 69 -11.72 -7.15 -0.41
N ARG A 70 -12.48 -8.21 -0.38
CA ARG A 70 -13.91 -8.21 -0.71
C ARG A 70 -14.73 -8.87 0.38
N ASP A 71 -15.78 -8.19 0.78
CA ASP A 71 -16.88 -8.70 1.60
C ASP A 71 -18.04 -9.05 0.65
N ARG A 72 -18.16 -10.33 0.28
CA ARG A 72 -19.16 -10.80 -0.70
C ARG A 72 -20.51 -11.10 -0.07
N ASP A 73 -20.51 -11.51 1.19
CA ASP A 73 -21.73 -11.81 1.94
C ASP A 73 -22.29 -10.61 2.73
N ARG A 74 -21.55 -9.47 2.72
CA ARG A 74 -21.93 -8.18 3.31
C ARG A 74 -22.12 -8.24 4.83
N ASN A 75 -21.33 -9.06 5.50
CA ASN A 75 -21.32 -9.13 6.96
C ASN A 75 -20.40 -8.13 7.64
N GLY A 76 -19.61 -7.37 6.87
CA GLY A 76 -18.66 -6.37 7.36
C GLY A 76 -17.24 -6.90 7.54
N GLU A 77 -16.97 -8.15 7.13
CA GLU A 77 -15.64 -8.74 7.10
C GLU A 77 -15.31 -9.24 5.70
N ALA A 78 -14.06 -9.10 5.27
CA ALA A 78 -13.62 -9.59 3.98
C ALA A 78 -13.51 -11.12 3.99
N ASP A 79 -14.31 -11.76 3.14
CA ASP A 79 -14.35 -13.22 2.94
C ASP A 79 -13.60 -13.68 1.68
N PHE A 80 -13.09 -12.73 0.90
CA PHE A 80 -12.37 -13.04 -0.34
C PHE A 80 -11.21 -12.05 -0.57
N TYR A 81 -10.01 -12.62 -0.71
CA TYR A 81 -8.75 -11.91 -0.97
C TYR A 81 -8.34 -12.18 -2.42
N ALA A 82 -8.61 -11.23 -3.30
CA ALA A 82 -8.30 -11.35 -4.72
C ALA A 82 -6.89 -10.83 -4.99
N ASN A 83 -6.02 -11.69 -5.52
CA ASN A 83 -4.73 -11.22 -6.02
C ASN A 83 -4.93 -10.26 -7.20
N LEU A 84 -4.53 -9.01 -7.03
CA LEU A 84 -4.54 -8.02 -8.10
C LEU A 84 -3.22 -8.03 -8.86
N CYS A 85 -2.09 -8.05 -8.15
CA CYS A 85 -0.77 -8.06 -8.78
C CYS A 85 0.29 -8.64 -7.82
N SER A 86 0.92 -9.74 -8.20
CA SER A 86 2.05 -10.33 -7.46
C SER A 86 3.42 -9.98 -8.05
N LEU A 87 3.48 -9.16 -9.12
CA LEU A 87 4.75 -8.75 -9.72
C LEU A 87 5.69 -8.01 -8.75
N PRO A 88 5.18 -7.15 -7.82
CA PRO A 88 6.00 -6.49 -6.83
C PRO A 88 6.26 -7.34 -5.58
N ALA A 89 5.86 -8.60 -5.53
CA ALA A 89 6.12 -9.48 -4.40
C ALA A 89 7.62 -9.59 -4.09
N GLN A 90 7.94 -9.79 -2.84
CA GLN A 90 9.32 -9.84 -2.38
C GLN A 90 9.71 -11.20 -1.80
N THR A 91 11.00 -11.41 -1.64
CA THR A 91 11.52 -12.56 -0.91
C THR A 91 11.49 -12.28 0.60
N ALA A 92 11.24 -13.31 1.43
CA ALA A 92 11.16 -13.18 2.88
C ALA A 92 12.48 -12.74 3.55
N GLU A 93 13.61 -12.94 2.88
CA GLU A 93 14.95 -12.69 3.42
C GLU A 93 15.43 -11.24 3.30
N THR A 94 14.64 -10.35 2.69
CA THR A 94 15.05 -8.97 2.43
C THR A 94 14.23 -7.97 3.22
N ARG A 95 14.80 -6.79 3.48
CA ARG A 95 14.07 -5.62 4.00
C ARG A 95 13.40 -4.81 2.89
N GLU A 96 12.93 -5.48 1.88
CA GLU A 96 12.24 -4.93 0.72
C GLU A 96 10.75 -4.73 1.05
N PHE A 97 10.46 -3.92 2.05
CA PHE A 97 9.10 -3.65 2.51
C PHE A 97 8.24 -3.01 1.42
N ALA A 98 6.95 -3.25 1.48
CA ALA A 98 5.91 -2.61 0.65
C ALA A 98 5.64 -1.19 1.16
N MET A 99 6.57 -0.22 0.92
CA MET A 99 6.63 1.08 1.63
C MET A 99 5.55 2.06 1.22
N GLY A 100 5.41 2.36 -0.06
CA GLY A 100 4.50 3.39 -0.56
C GLY A 100 3.51 2.82 -1.55
N PHE A 101 2.29 3.33 -1.51
CA PHE A 101 1.20 2.97 -2.41
C PHE A 101 0.39 4.20 -2.75
N GLU A 102 0.39 4.62 -4.01
CA GLU A 102 -0.39 5.76 -4.50
C GLU A 102 -1.17 5.40 -5.76
N LEU A 103 -2.32 6.06 -5.92
CA LEU A 103 -3.12 5.94 -7.14
C LEU A 103 -2.52 6.81 -8.23
N LYS A 104 -2.38 6.24 -9.43
CA LYS A 104 -1.95 6.98 -10.61
C LYS A 104 -3.17 7.64 -11.26
N PRO A 105 -3.18 8.97 -11.51
CA PRO A 105 -4.21 9.60 -12.29
C PRO A 105 -4.36 8.97 -13.69
N GLY A 106 -5.59 8.67 -14.07
CA GLY A 106 -5.86 7.95 -15.31
C GLY A 106 -5.82 6.42 -15.19
N GLY A 107 -5.55 5.89 -13.99
CA GLY A 107 -5.59 4.47 -13.65
C GLY A 107 -4.22 3.83 -13.43
N GLY A 108 -4.21 2.80 -12.60
CA GLY A 108 -3.00 2.11 -12.17
C GLY A 108 -2.44 2.64 -10.86
N PHE A 109 -1.21 2.23 -10.54
CA PHE A 109 -0.65 2.39 -9.22
C PHE A 109 0.82 2.78 -9.28
N PHE A 110 1.25 3.62 -8.35
CA PHE A 110 2.64 3.81 -8.02
C PHE A 110 2.94 3.11 -6.69
N LEU A 111 3.97 2.28 -6.70
CA LEU A 111 4.40 1.54 -5.51
C LEU A 111 5.86 1.85 -5.22
N SER A 112 6.25 1.78 -3.96
CA SER A 112 7.65 1.83 -3.61
C SER A 112 8.05 0.65 -2.74
N LYS A 113 9.27 0.20 -2.95
CA LYS A 113 9.88 -0.91 -2.21
C LYS A 113 11.07 -0.42 -1.41
N GLY A 114 11.12 -0.82 -0.14
CA GLY A 114 12.28 -0.57 0.71
C GLY A 114 13.54 -1.21 0.15
N GLY A 115 14.69 -0.62 0.48
CA GLY A 115 16.01 -1.10 0.09
C GLY A 115 16.91 -1.36 1.29
N GLN A 116 17.88 -2.25 1.12
CA GLN A 116 18.93 -2.51 2.10
C GLN A 116 20.31 -2.34 1.46
N VAL A 117 21.18 -1.58 2.14
CA VAL A 117 22.52 -1.27 1.61
C VAL A 117 23.48 -2.46 1.75
N HIS A 118 23.28 -3.27 2.80
CA HIS A 118 24.15 -4.40 3.11
C HIS A 118 23.33 -5.69 3.20
N GLY A 119 23.91 -6.81 2.73
CA GLY A 119 23.30 -8.13 2.76
C GLY A 119 22.61 -8.54 1.46
N PRO A 120 21.87 -9.65 1.46
CA PRO A 120 21.13 -10.11 0.30
C PRO A 120 20.12 -9.08 -0.17
N ARG A 121 20.09 -8.80 -1.47
CA ARG A 121 19.16 -7.83 -2.07
C ARG A 121 18.11 -8.57 -2.84
N GLY A 122 16.84 -8.20 -2.62
CA GLY A 122 15.73 -8.62 -3.47
C GLY A 122 15.83 -7.96 -4.86
N LYS A 123 15.10 -8.52 -5.81
CA LYS A 123 15.10 -8.05 -7.22
C LYS A 123 14.61 -6.59 -7.35
N LEU A 124 13.71 -6.17 -6.47
CA LEU A 124 13.06 -4.84 -6.49
C LEU A 124 13.50 -3.97 -5.31
N ASN A 125 14.65 -4.27 -4.71
CA ASN A 125 15.19 -3.55 -3.57
C ASN A 125 15.43 -2.07 -3.89
N GLY A 126 14.80 -1.16 -3.12
CA GLY A 126 14.98 0.28 -3.26
C GLY A 126 14.46 0.85 -4.58
N THR A 127 13.27 0.48 -4.99
CA THR A 127 12.68 0.89 -6.28
C THR A 127 11.37 1.65 -6.11
N ILE A 128 11.05 2.45 -7.12
CA ILE A 128 9.69 2.93 -7.38
C ILE A 128 9.18 2.24 -8.63
N LEU A 129 7.94 1.76 -8.55
CA LEU A 129 7.30 0.93 -9.55
C LEU A 129 6.03 1.60 -10.05
N GLU A 130 5.75 1.44 -11.33
CA GLU A 130 4.46 1.74 -11.94
C GLU A 130 3.78 0.42 -12.31
N VAL A 131 2.54 0.22 -11.86
CA VAL A 131 1.73 -0.97 -12.13
C VAL A 131 0.46 -0.55 -12.87
N SER A 132 0.09 -1.32 -13.90
CA SER A 132 -1.16 -1.08 -14.65
C SER A 132 -2.40 -1.29 -13.77
N ALA A 133 -3.52 -0.66 -14.13
CA ALA A 133 -4.79 -0.77 -13.39
C ALA A 133 -5.29 -2.21 -13.25
N ASP A 134 -5.03 -3.06 -14.24
CA ASP A 134 -5.37 -4.49 -14.23
C ASP A 134 -4.34 -5.38 -13.53
N GLY A 135 -3.26 -4.80 -12.99
CA GLY A 135 -2.20 -5.50 -12.28
C GLY A 135 -1.29 -6.38 -13.14
N LYS A 136 -1.45 -6.38 -14.48
CA LYS A 136 -0.74 -7.33 -15.37
C LYS A 136 0.65 -6.88 -15.78
N THR A 137 0.91 -5.59 -15.76
CA THR A 137 2.21 -5.04 -16.15
C THR A 137 2.82 -4.20 -15.04
N MET A 138 4.14 -4.26 -14.93
CA MET A 138 4.91 -3.50 -13.97
C MET A 138 6.17 -2.95 -14.63
N LYS A 139 6.50 -1.69 -14.32
CA LYS A 139 7.69 -1.00 -14.79
C LYS A 139 8.45 -0.41 -13.61
N VAL A 140 9.75 -0.57 -13.57
CA VAL A 140 10.63 0.14 -12.63
C VAL A 140 10.87 1.54 -13.18
N ILE A 141 10.57 2.56 -12.41
CA ILE A 141 10.71 3.97 -12.82
C ILE A 141 11.82 4.71 -12.06
N ALA A 142 12.22 4.21 -10.89
CA ALA A 142 13.37 4.72 -10.15
C ALA A 142 14.02 3.60 -9.33
N THR A 143 15.31 3.76 -9.04
CA THR A 143 16.14 2.81 -8.26
C THR A 143 17.09 3.56 -7.34
N GLY A 144 17.76 2.84 -6.44
CA GLY A 144 18.80 3.41 -5.57
C GLY A 144 18.25 4.03 -4.28
N LEU A 145 17.01 3.78 -3.95
CA LEU A 145 16.33 4.32 -2.78
C LEU A 145 16.47 3.36 -1.58
N ARG A 146 16.29 3.90 -0.37
CA ARG A 146 16.34 3.11 0.87
C ARG A 146 14.95 2.80 1.42
N GLN A 147 14.17 3.81 1.75
CA GLN A 147 12.80 3.67 2.27
C GLN A 147 11.93 4.80 1.70
N PRO A 148 11.61 4.76 0.41
CA PRO A 148 10.89 5.82 -0.25
C PRO A 148 9.41 5.85 0.13
N PHE A 149 8.93 7.01 0.56
CA PHE A 149 7.52 7.32 0.69
C PHE A 149 7.06 8.14 -0.50
N LEU A 150 5.89 7.83 -1.02
CA LEU A 150 5.36 8.44 -2.24
C LEU A 150 4.32 9.51 -1.93
N GLY A 151 4.21 10.46 -2.83
CA GLY A 151 3.10 11.39 -2.92
C GLY A 151 2.79 11.68 -4.39
N VAL A 152 1.51 11.77 -4.73
CA VAL A 152 1.04 12.10 -6.09
C VAL A 152 0.16 13.32 -6.02
N ASP A 153 0.47 14.32 -6.82
CA ASP A 153 -0.45 15.42 -7.06
C ASP A 153 -1.67 14.91 -7.85
N PRO A 154 -2.88 14.94 -7.28
CA PRO A 154 -4.06 14.38 -7.93
C PRO A 154 -4.49 15.14 -9.19
N ILE A 155 -4.02 16.39 -9.38
CA ILE A 155 -4.37 17.23 -10.52
C ILE A 155 -3.37 17.02 -11.67
N SER A 156 -2.09 17.21 -11.39
CA SER A 156 -1.04 17.12 -12.42
C SER A 156 -0.53 15.70 -12.66
N GLY A 157 -0.77 14.77 -11.72
CA GLY A 157 -0.21 13.42 -11.75
C GLY A 157 1.28 13.38 -11.43
N THR A 158 1.85 14.49 -10.95
CA THR A 158 3.27 14.54 -10.60
C THR A 158 3.55 13.64 -9.42
N LEU A 159 4.38 12.62 -9.64
CA LEU A 159 4.88 11.74 -8.61
C LEU A 159 6.08 12.36 -7.91
N THR A 160 6.05 12.37 -6.60
CA THR A 160 7.17 12.78 -5.73
C THR A 160 7.53 11.65 -4.78
N ALA A 161 8.77 11.62 -4.34
CA ALA A 161 9.21 10.68 -3.32
C ALA A 161 10.12 11.39 -2.31
N SER A 162 9.94 11.06 -1.04
CA SER A 162 10.91 11.35 0.01
C SER A 162 11.63 10.06 0.38
N ASP A 163 12.92 10.11 0.65
CA ASP A 163 13.68 8.93 1.01
C ASP A 163 14.43 9.12 2.32
N GLN A 164 14.66 8.04 3.04
CA GLN A 164 15.45 8.05 4.25
C GLN A 164 16.93 8.04 3.92
N GLN A 165 17.69 9.01 4.46
CA GLN A 165 19.13 9.05 4.31
C GLN A 165 19.79 7.77 4.86
N GLY A 166 20.50 7.02 4.00
CA GLY A 166 21.31 5.87 4.35
C GLY A 166 22.75 6.27 4.66
N HIS A 167 23.60 5.29 4.97
CA HIS A 167 25.02 5.51 5.13
C HIS A 167 25.70 6.01 3.86
N TRP A 168 25.21 5.64 2.72
CA TRP A 168 25.52 6.17 1.40
C TRP A 168 24.55 5.58 0.38
N VAL A 169 23.70 6.42 -0.20
CA VAL A 169 22.82 6.02 -1.29
C VAL A 169 23.14 6.97 -2.44
N PRO A 170 23.74 6.48 -3.53
CA PRO A 170 23.83 7.29 -4.74
C PRO A 170 22.42 7.53 -5.22
N SER A 171 21.95 8.79 -5.11
CA SER A 171 20.74 9.23 -5.79
C SER A 171 21.08 9.43 -7.26
N THR A 172 20.33 8.78 -8.12
CA THR A 172 20.36 9.01 -9.55
C THR A 172 19.25 9.96 -9.95
#